data_a80b3ee8a33fe9383cf956fc10d08f00
#
_entry.id   a80b3ee8a33fe9383cf956fc10d08f00
#
_cell.length_a   1.000
_cell.length_b   1.000
_cell.length_c   1.000
_cell.angle_alpha   90.00
_cell.angle_beta   90.00
_cell.angle_gamma   90.00
#
_symmetry.space_group_name_H-M   'P 1'
#
loop_
_entity.id
_entity.type
_entity.pdbx_description
1 polymer ?
#
loop_
_entity_poly.entity_id
_entity_poly.type
_entity_poly.pdbx_seq_one_letter_code
_entity_poly.pdbx_strand_id
1 'polypeptide(L)'
;MTKFTSIALISALLSGTAVVPAFADTELVLSSWLPPRHPIVVNAIKPWAKEVEEVTQGRVTVRVLGRALGSPPAHFDMAKDGIADITYGLHSFSQDDRFDASQVGQFSFIGDDAVTASQAFWTVYTEDLGARDDHEGTHLLSLFVHGPGLLHNNVRRIETPEDFSGLKMRVPGGYIAEFVEDLGATPLFMSSTEVYEKLSRGVIDGAAFTYEALTAFNLTDDIKYSMTVPGGIYNTSWFLVMNEKKWDGISAEDQAAIDAISGIAFAERVGAAWDAADAAAVVEIEEAGIEVYAAPDAVLNAARTSATALEATWAESLGSEFDGRAALARLR
;
A
#
# COMPACT_ATOMS: atom_id res chain seq x y z
N MET A 1 -17.53 -92.55 19.15
CA MET A 1 -17.69 -91.69 17.97
C MET A 1 -18.02 -90.27 18.49
N THR A 2 -17.05 -89.44 18.68
CA THR A 2 -17.21 -88.07 19.27
C THR A 2 -16.90 -87.02 18.18
N LYS A 3 -17.91 -86.24 17.82
CA LYS A 3 -17.81 -85.19 16.82
C LYS A 3 -17.28 -83.87 17.51
N PHE A 4 -16.13 -83.41 17.09
CA PHE A 4 -15.63 -82.07 17.45
C PHE A 4 -16.20 -81.05 16.47
N THR A 5 -16.91 -80.05 17.02
CA THR A 5 -17.43 -78.92 16.27
C THR A 5 -16.45 -77.71 16.49
N SER A 6 -15.71 -77.30 15.45
CA SER A 6 -14.85 -76.15 15.49
C SER A 6 -15.67 -74.88 15.26
N ILE A 7 -15.61 -73.94 16.23
CA ILE A 7 -16.19 -72.62 16.10
C ILE A 7 -15.11 -71.71 15.57
N ALA A 8 -15.25 -71.16 14.37
CA ALA A 8 -14.38 -70.16 13.80
C ALA A 8 -14.84 -68.76 14.28
N LEU A 9 -13.97 -68.07 15.01
CA LEU A 9 -14.15 -66.67 15.42
C LEU A 9 -13.74 -65.78 14.25
N ILE A 10 -14.69 -65.08 13.66
CA ILE A 10 -14.42 -64.03 12.64
C ILE A 10 -14.25 -62.69 13.38
N SER A 11 -13.03 -62.20 13.48
CA SER A 11 -12.72 -60.84 13.97
C SER A 11 -12.91 -59.84 12.82
N ALA A 12 -14.00 -59.08 12.87
CA ALA A 12 -14.21 -57.94 11.94
C ALA A 12 -13.36 -56.76 12.38
N LEU A 13 -12.31 -56.45 11.64
CA LEU A 13 -11.55 -55.18 11.74
C LEU A 13 -12.43 -54.05 11.16
N LEU A 14 -13.02 -53.23 12.02
CA LEU A 14 -13.59 -51.96 11.62
C LEU A 14 -12.40 -50.97 11.38
N SER A 15 -11.98 -50.82 10.13
CA SER A 15 -11.13 -49.73 9.69
C SER A 15 -11.97 -48.46 9.67
N GLY A 16 -11.88 -47.65 10.73
CA GLY A 16 -12.43 -46.32 10.76
C GLY A 16 -11.68 -45.44 9.77
N THR A 17 -12.27 -45.20 8.61
CA THR A 17 -11.82 -44.14 7.71
C THR A 17 -12.14 -42.81 8.39
N ALA A 18 -11.10 -42.12 8.88
CA ALA A 18 -11.22 -40.74 9.27
C ALA A 18 -11.64 -39.96 8.01
N VAL A 19 -12.87 -39.48 7.98
CA VAL A 19 -13.34 -38.54 6.97
C VAL A 19 -12.64 -37.20 7.30
N VAL A 20 -11.51 -36.94 6.63
CA VAL A 20 -10.96 -35.59 6.59
C VAL A 20 -11.98 -34.76 5.83
N PRO A 21 -12.54 -33.66 6.41
CA PRO A 21 -13.38 -32.77 5.65
C PRO A 21 -12.56 -32.25 4.45
N ALA A 22 -12.97 -32.57 3.24
CA ALA A 22 -12.46 -31.95 2.03
C ALA A 22 -13.02 -30.53 2.03
N PHE A 23 -12.20 -29.57 2.44
CA PHE A 23 -12.50 -28.18 2.13
C PHE A 23 -12.46 -28.05 0.60
N ALA A 24 -13.48 -27.43 0.03
CA ALA A 24 -13.49 -27.14 -1.39
C ALA A 24 -12.36 -26.15 -1.70
N ASP A 25 -11.66 -26.36 -2.82
CA ASP A 25 -10.67 -25.42 -3.30
C ASP A 25 -11.30 -24.02 -3.43
N THR A 26 -10.70 -23.02 -2.77
CA THR A 26 -11.19 -21.64 -2.77
C THR A 26 -10.40 -20.82 -3.77
N GLU A 27 -11.02 -20.39 -4.87
CA GLU A 27 -10.41 -19.40 -5.77
C GLU A 27 -10.81 -17.99 -5.32
N LEU A 28 -9.83 -17.14 -5.02
CA LEU A 28 -9.99 -15.73 -4.69
C LEU A 28 -9.61 -14.85 -5.87
N VAL A 29 -10.35 -13.78 -6.09
CA VAL A 29 -10.11 -12.81 -7.16
C VAL A 29 -9.50 -11.55 -6.56
N LEU A 30 -8.26 -11.21 -6.98
CA LEU A 30 -7.61 -9.97 -6.63
C LEU A 30 -7.77 -8.96 -7.77
N SER A 31 -8.44 -7.83 -7.51
CA SER A 31 -8.52 -6.70 -8.44
C SER A 31 -7.28 -5.83 -8.33
N SER A 32 -6.54 -5.70 -9.43
CA SER A 32 -5.32 -4.89 -9.51
C SER A 32 -5.56 -3.67 -10.42
N TRP A 33 -5.38 -2.46 -9.88
CA TRP A 33 -5.53 -1.22 -10.65
C TRP A 33 -4.20 -0.66 -11.19
N LEU A 34 -3.08 -1.09 -10.62
CA LEU A 34 -1.77 -0.79 -11.17
C LEU A 34 -1.55 -1.52 -12.50
N PRO A 35 -0.75 -0.97 -13.41
CA PRO A 35 -0.41 -1.65 -14.66
C PRO A 35 0.13 -3.07 -14.40
N PRO A 36 -0.18 -4.07 -15.23
CA PRO A 36 0.23 -5.46 -14.98
C PRO A 36 1.75 -5.69 -14.93
N ARG A 37 2.54 -4.74 -15.44
CA ARG A 37 4.01 -4.74 -15.41
C ARG A 37 4.59 -3.83 -14.32
N HIS A 38 3.75 -3.16 -13.54
CA HIS A 38 4.19 -2.32 -12.43
C HIS A 38 5.06 -3.14 -11.47
N PRO A 39 6.20 -2.62 -10.98
CA PRO A 39 7.12 -3.36 -10.12
C PRO A 39 6.44 -4.06 -8.93
N ILE A 40 5.51 -3.36 -8.27
CA ILE A 40 4.77 -3.91 -7.12
C ILE A 40 3.89 -5.10 -7.51
N VAL A 41 3.25 -5.04 -8.68
CA VAL A 41 2.41 -6.16 -9.16
C VAL A 41 3.28 -7.38 -9.48
N VAL A 42 4.43 -7.16 -10.11
CA VAL A 42 5.31 -8.24 -10.55
C VAL A 42 6.11 -8.83 -9.39
N ASN A 43 6.63 -7.99 -8.48
CA ASN A 43 7.61 -8.40 -7.49
C ASN A 43 7.04 -8.58 -6.06
N ALA A 44 5.79 -8.11 -5.80
CA ALA A 44 5.16 -8.29 -4.51
C ALA A 44 3.80 -9.01 -4.62
N ILE A 45 2.82 -8.47 -5.34
CA ILE A 45 1.45 -8.99 -5.38
C ILE A 45 1.38 -10.41 -5.97
N LYS A 46 1.96 -10.61 -7.16
CA LYS A 46 1.93 -11.94 -7.81
C LYS A 46 2.73 -12.99 -7.05
N PRO A 47 3.95 -12.69 -6.52
CA PRO A 47 4.67 -13.63 -5.67
C PRO A 47 3.91 -14.00 -4.41
N TRP A 48 3.27 -13.04 -3.72
CA TRP A 48 2.42 -13.31 -2.57
C TRP A 48 1.22 -14.20 -2.95
N ALA A 49 0.52 -13.89 -4.05
CA ALA A 49 -0.59 -14.70 -4.53
C ALA A 49 -0.19 -16.17 -4.80
N LYS A 50 1.02 -16.39 -5.34
CA LYS A 50 1.58 -17.72 -5.54
C LYS A 50 1.94 -18.40 -4.21
N GLU A 51 2.49 -17.65 -3.27
CA GLU A 51 2.83 -18.18 -1.95
C GLU A 51 1.59 -18.59 -1.15
N VAL A 52 0.46 -17.86 -1.29
CA VAL A 52 -0.85 -18.30 -0.73
C VAL A 52 -1.19 -19.70 -1.20
N GLU A 53 -1.07 -20.00 -2.50
CA GLU A 53 -1.30 -21.34 -3.04
C GLU A 53 -0.33 -22.38 -2.44
N GLU A 54 0.94 -22.01 -2.30
CA GLU A 54 1.98 -22.91 -1.76
C GLU A 54 1.74 -23.22 -0.26
N VAL A 55 1.51 -22.21 0.58
CA VAL A 55 1.32 -22.41 2.04
C VAL A 55 0.01 -23.10 2.38
N THR A 56 -1.02 -22.96 1.54
CA THR A 56 -2.31 -23.65 1.67
C THR A 56 -2.37 -24.97 0.90
N GLN A 57 -1.26 -25.42 0.31
CA GLN A 57 -1.17 -26.67 -0.46
C GLN A 57 -2.21 -26.75 -1.59
N GLY A 58 -2.52 -25.62 -2.22
CA GLY A 58 -3.49 -25.51 -3.30
C GLY A 58 -4.95 -25.40 -2.86
N ARG A 59 -5.25 -25.42 -1.55
CA ARG A 59 -6.63 -25.26 -1.06
C ARG A 59 -7.19 -23.85 -1.27
N VAL A 60 -6.30 -22.85 -1.27
CA VAL A 60 -6.62 -21.45 -1.58
C VAL A 60 -5.73 -20.98 -2.71
N THR A 61 -6.33 -20.44 -3.76
CA THR A 61 -5.61 -19.84 -4.89
C THR A 61 -6.04 -18.39 -5.07
N VAL A 62 -5.12 -17.51 -5.52
CA VAL A 62 -5.40 -16.10 -5.76
C VAL A 62 -5.15 -15.76 -7.22
N ARG A 63 -6.21 -15.42 -7.93
CA ARG A 63 -6.15 -14.98 -9.32
C ARG A 63 -6.04 -13.47 -9.41
N VAL A 64 -4.84 -12.97 -9.70
CA VAL A 64 -4.59 -11.54 -9.92
C VAL A 64 -5.12 -11.12 -11.29
N LEU A 65 -6.08 -10.22 -11.33
CA LEU A 65 -6.67 -9.74 -12.59
C LEU A 65 -5.71 -8.84 -13.35
N GLY A 66 -5.63 -9.03 -14.65
CA GLY A 66 -4.85 -8.17 -15.55
C GLY A 66 -5.52 -6.82 -15.86
N ARG A 67 -6.75 -6.60 -15.38
CA ARG A 67 -7.53 -5.37 -15.52
C ARG A 67 -8.36 -5.15 -14.27
N ALA A 68 -8.36 -3.91 -13.78
CA ALA A 68 -9.16 -3.52 -12.63
C ALA A 68 -10.67 -3.67 -12.88
N LEU A 69 -11.41 -4.05 -11.84
CA LEU A 69 -12.87 -4.13 -11.86
C LEU A 69 -13.54 -2.76 -11.66
N GLY A 70 -12.80 -1.77 -11.15
CA GLY A 70 -13.27 -0.41 -10.92
C GLY A 70 -12.15 0.61 -10.91
N SER A 71 -12.49 1.86 -10.61
CA SER A 71 -11.51 2.95 -10.47
C SER A 71 -10.62 2.72 -9.25
N PRO A 72 -9.36 3.24 -9.23
CA PRO A 72 -8.47 3.07 -8.08
C PRO A 72 -9.09 3.48 -6.74
N PRO A 73 -9.84 4.62 -6.61
CA PRO A 73 -10.47 5.00 -5.36
C PRO A 73 -11.57 4.04 -4.85
N ALA A 74 -12.16 3.22 -5.73
CA ALA A 74 -13.24 2.31 -5.33
C ALA A 74 -12.75 0.99 -4.71
N HIS A 75 -11.43 0.73 -4.65
CA HIS A 75 -10.91 -0.60 -4.35
C HIS A 75 -11.19 -1.05 -2.92
N PHE A 76 -11.20 -0.16 -1.92
CA PHE A 76 -11.56 -0.56 -0.56
C PHE A 76 -13.01 -1.04 -0.50
N ASP A 77 -13.94 -0.23 -1.01
CA ASP A 77 -15.37 -0.57 -1.00
C ASP A 77 -15.66 -1.81 -1.85
N MET A 78 -14.91 -2.04 -2.92
CA MET A 78 -15.04 -3.26 -3.74
C MET A 78 -14.71 -4.54 -2.95
N ALA A 79 -13.70 -4.52 -2.07
CA ALA A 79 -13.44 -5.64 -1.18
C ALA A 79 -14.54 -5.76 -0.12
N LYS A 80 -14.89 -4.65 0.55
CA LYS A 80 -15.94 -4.62 1.57
C LYS A 80 -17.27 -5.16 1.05
N ASP A 81 -17.67 -4.78 -0.15
CA ASP A 81 -18.93 -5.18 -0.80
C ASP A 81 -18.86 -6.56 -1.50
N GLY A 82 -17.67 -7.16 -1.59
CA GLY A 82 -17.47 -8.47 -2.23
C GLY A 82 -17.54 -8.42 -3.77
N ILE A 83 -17.28 -7.27 -4.39
CA ILE A 83 -17.13 -7.13 -5.86
C ILE A 83 -15.81 -7.75 -6.30
N ALA A 84 -14.77 -7.64 -5.48
CA ALA A 84 -13.54 -8.39 -5.55
C ALA A 84 -13.29 -9.05 -4.20
N ASP A 85 -12.61 -10.21 -4.18
CA ASP A 85 -12.31 -10.88 -2.92
C ASP A 85 -11.14 -10.23 -2.19
N ILE A 86 -10.14 -9.75 -2.95
CA ILE A 86 -8.95 -9.06 -2.44
C ILE A 86 -8.74 -7.79 -3.25
N THR A 87 -8.38 -6.71 -2.56
CA THR A 87 -7.98 -5.45 -3.18
C THR A 87 -6.82 -4.82 -2.43
N TYR A 88 -6.15 -3.89 -3.09
CA TYR A 88 -5.18 -2.99 -2.48
C TYR A 88 -5.43 -1.56 -2.99
N GLY A 89 -5.04 -0.58 -2.20
CA GLY A 89 -5.24 0.83 -2.57
C GLY A 89 -4.58 1.77 -1.58
N LEU A 90 -4.78 3.06 -1.84
CA LEU A 90 -4.33 4.12 -0.95
C LEU A 90 -5.47 4.56 -0.04
N HIS A 91 -5.19 4.75 1.25
CA HIS A 91 -6.16 5.33 2.18
C HIS A 91 -6.55 6.74 1.77
N SER A 92 -5.62 7.53 1.25
CA SER A 92 -5.83 8.90 0.76
C SER A 92 -6.78 9.04 -0.44
N PHE A 93 -7.20 7.93 -1.05
CA PHE A 93 -8.25 7.94 -2.06
C PHE A 93 -9.64 8.13 -1.47
N SER A 94 -9.85 7.82 -0.19
CA SER A 94 -11.06 8.17 0.55
C SER A 94 -11.07 9.66 0.85
N GLN A 95 -12.23 10.28 0.70
CA GLN A 95 -12.42 11.71 0.96
C GLN A 95 -13.18 11.94 2.28
N ASP A 96 -13.34 10.89 3.08
CA ASP A 96 -13.95 10.90 4.41
C ASP A 96 -12.89 10.52 5.48
N ASP A 97 -13.26 10.63 6.75
CA ASP A 97 -12.39 10.42 7.90
C ASP A 97 -12.21 8.92 8.25
N ARG A 98 -12.60 8.02 7.35
CA ARG A 98 -12.60 6.56 7.53
C ARG A 98 -11.21 6.00 7.87
N PHE A 99 -10.16 6.63 7.40
CA PHE A 99 -8.78 6.17 7.53
C PHE A 99 -7.89 7.14 8.31
N ASP A 100 -8.46 7.81 9.30
CA ASP A 100 -7.74 8.82 10.10
C ASP A 100 -6.48 8.26 10.76
N ALA A 101 -6.56 7.08 11.38
CA ALA A 101 -5.39 6.47 12.04
C ALA A 101 -4.33 6.05 11.02
N SER A 102 -4.74 5.54 9.87
CA SER A 102 -3.83 5.12 8.80
C SER A 102 -3.06 6.29 8.16
N GLN A 103 -3.48 7.54 8.41
CA GLN A 103 -2.80 8.74 7.93
C GLN A 103 -1.37 8.87 8.50
N VAL A 104 -1.06 8.22 9.63
CA VAL A 104 0.29 8.20 10.22
C VAL A 104 1.36 7.79 9.20
N GLY A 105 1.03 6.88 8.26
CA GLY A 105 1.92 6.44 7.19
C GLY A 105 2.05 7.41 6.00
N GLN A 106 1.43 8.60 6.06
CA GLN A 106 1.48 9.58 4.95
C GLN A 106 2.42 10.75 5.22
N PHE A 107 2.88 10.93 6.45
CA PHE A 107 3.64 12.12 6.85
C PHE A 107 5.02 12.21 6.23
N SER A 108 5.59 13.41 6.31
CA SER A 108 6.95 13.71 5.84
C SER A 108 8.00 13.09 6.75
N PHE A 109 9.17 12.83 6.20
CA PHE A 109 10.38 12.44 6.94
C PHE A 109 10.25 11.12 7.72
N ILE A 110 9.51 10.14 7.19
CA ILE A 110 9.28 8.86 7.86
C ILE A 110 10.37 7.81 7.58
N GLY A 111 11.23 8.01 6.60
CA GLY A 111 12.36 7.11 6.32
C GLY A 111 12.89 7.24 4.91
N ASP A 112 14.12 6.77 4.72
CA ASP A 112 14.84 6.84 3.44
C ASP A 112 14.66 5.57 2.59
N ASP A 113 14.00 4.53 3.11
CA ASP A 113 13.70 3.29 2.40
C ASP A 113 12.29 2.78 2.71
N ALA A 114 11.69 2.09 1.74
CA ALA A 114 10.33 1.59 1.84
C ALA A 114 10.22 0.36 2.75
N VAL A 115 11.26 -0.46 2.88
CA VAL A 115 11.25 -1.66 3.74
C VAL A 115 11.04 -1.25 5.19
N THR A 116 11.96 -0.42 5.72
CA THR A 116 11.92 0.01 7.11
C THR A 116 10.63 0.79 7.41
N ALA A 117 10.26 1.73 6.53
CA ALA A 117 9.06 2.53 6.72
C ALA A 117 7.77 1.69 6.67
N SER A 118 7.68 0.68 5.79
CA SER A 118 6.51 -0.21 5.72
C SER A 118 6.37 -1.09 6.95
N GLN A 119 7.47 -1.68 7.44
CA GLN A 119 7.48 -2.50 8.65
C GLN A 119 7.11 -1.66 9.88
N ALA A 120 7.65 -0.43 9.98
CA ALA A 120 7.32 0.51 11.05
C ALA A 120 5.84 0.91 10.99
N PHE A 121 5.31 1.22 9.80
CA PHE A 121 3.90 1.58 9.64
C PHE A 121 2.96 0.45 10.05
N TRP A 122 3.22 -0.79 9.60
CA TRP A 122 2.45 -1.95 10.04
C TRP A 122 2.45 -2.10 11.57
N THR A 123 3.64 -2.04 12.17
CA THR A 123 3.83 -2.22 13.62
C THR A 123 3.13 -1.13 14.42
N VAL A 124 3.36 0.13 14.06
CA VAL A 124 2.76 1.29 14.76
C VAL A 124 1.24 1.27 14.62
N TYR A 125 0.71 1.01 13.43
CA TYR A 125 -0.73 0.93 13.25
C TYR A 125 -1.34 -0.17 14.12
N THR A 126 -0.82 -1.40 14.04
CA THR A 126 -1.43 -2.56 14.72
C THR A 126 -1.29 -2.50 16.23
N GLU A 127 -0.18 -1.98 16.75
CA GLU A 127 0.08 -1.94 18.19
C GLU A 127 -0.50 -0.70 18.88
N ASP A 128 -0.46 0.46 18.21
CA ASP A 128 -0.81 1.74 18.85
C ASP A 128 -2.17 2.29 18.39
N LEU A 129 -2.60 2.01 17.14
CA LEU A 129 -3.73 2.64 16.50
C LEU A 129 -4.83 1.67 16.03
N GLY A 130 -4.56 0.36 16.00
CA GLY A 130 -5.44 -0.64 15.38
C GLY A 130 -6.86 -0.72 15.98
N ALA A 131 -7.04 -0.25 17.23
CA ALA A 131 -8.34 -0.19 17.86
C ALA A 131 -9.31 0.85 17.21
N ARG A 132 -8.82 1.69 16.29
CA ARG A 132 -9.68 2.59 15.49
C ARG A 132 -10.50 1.85 14.44
N ASP A 133 -10.06 0.65 14.06
CA ASP A 133 -10.74 -0.21 13.08
C ASP A 133 -11.04 0.48 11.74
N ASP A 134 -10.05 1.20 11.20
CA ASP A 134 -10.17 1.90 9.91
C ASP A 134 -10.63 0.98 8.76
N HIS A 135 -10.45 -0.35 8.91
CA HIS A 135 -10.71 -1.34 7.86
C HIS A 135 -11.97 -2.18 8.12
N GLU A 136 -12.93 -1.69 8.92
CA GLU A 136 -14.18 -2.38 9.24
C GLU A 136 -14.88 -2.98 8.01
N GLY A 137 -15.27 -4.26 8.12
CA GLY A 137 -15.95 -5.03 7.07
C GLY A 137 -15.00 -5.69 6.07
N THR A 138 -13.68 -5.64 6.35
CA THR A 138 -12.67 -6.39 5.62
C THR A 138 -11.69 -7.04 6.59
N HIS A 139 -11.02 -8.13 6.18
CA HIS A 139 -9.84 -8.64 6.86
C HIS A 139 -8.61 -7.91 6.36
N LEU A 140 -7.87 -7.28 7.28
CA LEU A 140 -6.65 -6.54 6.96
C LEU A 140 -5.48 -7.50 6.78
N LEU A 141 -5.03 -7.69 5.54
CA LEU A 141 -3.90 -8.55 5.22
C LEU A 141 -2.55 -7.85 5.43
N SER A 142 -2.42 -6.58 5.07
CA SER A 142 -1.19 -5.80 5.32
C SER A 142 -1.42 -4.30 5.16
N LEU A 143 -0.54 -3.53 5.79
CA LEU A 143 -0.33 -2.10 5.58
C LEU A 143 1.12 -1.85 5.17
N PHE A 144 1.34 -0.89 4.28
CA PHE A 144 2.66 -0.56 3.77
C PHE A 144 2.70 0.86 3.21
N VAL A 145 3.91 1.33 2.94
CA VAL A 145 4.17 2.64 2.34
C VAL A 145 5.14 2.46 1.17
N HIS A 146 5.27 3.47 0.32
CA HIS A 146 6.32 3.51 -0.72
C HIS A 146 7.64 4.08 -0.16
N GLY A 147 8.68 4.19 -0.98
CA GLY A 147 9.91 4.90 -0.65
C GLY A 147 9.69 6.41 -0.45
N PRO A 148 10.77 7.19 -0.28
CA PRO A 148 10.68 8.64 -0.12
C PRO A 148 9.84 9.29 -1.22
N GLY A 149 8.74 9.92 -0.84
CA GLY A 149 7.92 10.69 -1.76
C GLY A 149 8.56 12.02 -2.10
N LEU A 150 8.53 12.40 -3.38
CA LEU A 150 9.21 13.56 -3.94
C LEU A 150 8.22 14.48 -4.67
N LEU A 151 8.67 15.70 -4.98
CA LEU A 151 7.92 16.63 -5.83
C LEU A 151 8.67 16.82 -7.14
N HIS A 152 7.97 16.55 -8.23
CA HIS A 152 8.48 16.67 -9.60
C HIS A 152 7.70 17.72 -10.36
N ASN A 153 8.36 18.53 -11.20
CA ASN A 153 7.67 19.50 -12.04
C ASN A 153 8.41 19.74 -13.37
N ASN A 154 7.73 20.39 -14.33
CA ASN A 154 8.30 20.71 -15.62
C ASN A 154 8.47 22.23 -15.87
N VAL A 155 8.22 23.05 -14.85
CA VAL A 155 8.18 24.52 -14.99
C VAL A 155 9.47 25.17 -14.54
N ARG A 156 9.93 24.86 -13.28
CA ARG A 156 11.08 25.53 -12.68
C ARG A 156 11.72 24.69 -11.57
N ARG A 157 13.01 24.94 -11.35
CA ARG A 157 13.68 24.51 -10.13
C ARG A 157 13.10 25.30 -8.95
N ILE A 158 12.87 24.64 -7.81
CA ILE A 158 12.39 25.25 -6.57
C ILE A 158 13.60 25.64 -5.73
N GLU A 159 13.83 26.93 -5.58
CA GLU A 159 14.92 27.48 -4.79
C GLU A 159 14.43 28.09 -3.47
N THR A 160 13.18 28.56 -3.45
CA THR A 160 12.54 29.16 -2.28
C THR A 160 11.08 28.65 -2.15
N PRO A 161 10.43 28.78 -0.98
CA PRO A 161 9.04 28.43 -0.82
C PRO A 161 8.10 29.15 -1.80
N GLU A 162 8.41 30.39 -2.17
CA GLU A 162 7.62 31.20 -3.09
C GLU A 162 7.57 30.62 -4.51
N ASP A 163 8.54 29.78 -4.88
CA ASP A 163 8.58 29.12 -6.18
C ASP A 163 7.48 28.06 -6.35
N PHE A 164 6.84 27.62 -5.28
CA PHE A 164 5.65 26.75 -5.37
C PHE A 164 4.42 27.51 -5.87
N SER A 165 4.42 28.86 -5.72
CA SER A 165 3.26 29.66 -6.10
C SER A 165 2.90 29.52 -7.57
N GLY A 166 1.61 29.22 -7.81
CA GLY A 166 1.05 29.05 -9.15
C GLY A 166 1.31 27.68 -9.80
N LEU A 167 2.08 26.78 -9.18
CA LEU A 167 2.21 25.41 -9.67
C LEU A 167 0.96 24.61 -9.38
N LYS A 168 0.47 23.87 -10.39
CA LYS A 168 -0.61 22.90 -10.26
C LYS A 168 0.01 21.52 -10.09
N MET A 169 -0.03 21.02 -8.85
CA MET A 169 0.63 19.78 -8.49
C MET A 169 -0.38 18.65 -8.35
N ARG A 170 -0.19 17.59 -9.12
CA ARG A 170 -0.98 16.37 -8.87
C ARG A 170 -0.63 15.79 -7.51
N VAL A 171 -1.65 15.41 -6.76
CA VAL A 171 -1.53 14.72 -5.48
C VAL A 171 -2.49 13.52 -5.43
N PRO A 172 -2.18 12.48 -4.62
CA PRO A 172 -3.07 11.34 -4.43
C PRO A 172 -4.18 11.61 -3.38
N GLY A 173 -4.30 12.85 -2.87
CA GLY A 173 -5.16 13.19 -1.73
C GLY A 173 -4.48 12.99 -0.37
N GLY A 174 -5.25 13.18 0.72
CA GLY A 174 -4.73 13.05 2.09
C GLY A 174 -3.72 14.14 2.44
N TYR A 175 -2.84 13.82 3.39
CA TYR A 175 -1.82 14.72 3.93
C TYR A 175 -1.09 15.57 2.88
N ILE A 176 -0.63 14.97 1.78
CA ILE A 176 0.16 15.68 0.77
C ILE A 176 -0.64 16.78 0.03
N ALA A 177 -1.98 16.69 0.01
CA ALA A 177 -2.79 17.73 -0.60
C ALA A 177 -2.73 19.02 0.23
N GLU A 178 -2.95 18.91 1.54
CA GLU A 178 -2.85 20.05 2.47
C GLU A 178 -1.41 20.59 2.53
N PHE A 179 -0.43 19.69 2.58
CA PHE A 179 0.97 20.03 2.62
C PHE A 179 1.44 20.86 1.40
N VAL A 180 1.03 20.45 0.20
CA VAL A 180 1.35 21.17 -1.05
C VAL A 180 0.66 22.52 -1.10
N GLU A 181 -0.56 22.62 -0.58
CA GLU A 181 -1.29 23.89 -0.45
C GLU A 181 -0.61 24.85 0.52
N ASP A 182 -0.16 24.36 1.68
CA ASP A 182 0.61 25.14 2.67
C ASP A 182 1.91 25.69 2.09
N LEU A 183 2.55 24.95 1.16
CA LEU A 183 3.73 25.44 0.45
C LEU A 183 3.40 26.48 -0.64
N GLY A 184 2.12 26.70 -0.95
CA GLY A 184 1.65 27.72 -1.91
C GLY A 184 1.37 27.21 -3.32
N ALA A 185 1.46 25.90 -3.58
CA ALA A 185 1.02 25.31 -4.84
C ALA A 185 -0.49 24.94 -4.82
N THR A 186 -1.06 24.67 -5.98
CA THR A 186 -2.45 24.24 -6.08
C THR A 186 -2.50 22.71 -6.21
N PRO A 187 -2.99 21.98 -5.19
CA PRO A 187 -3.15 20.54 -5.28
C PRO A 187 -4.30 20.16 -6.20
N LEU A 188 -4.08 19.18 -7.05
CA LEU A 188 -5.10 18.58 -7.92
C LEU A 188 -5.17 17.09 -7.66
N PHE A 189 -6.23 16.66 -6.97
CA PHE A 189 -6.48 15.25 -6.71
C PHE A 189 -6.75 14.47 -7.98
N MET A 190 -5.95 13.44 -8.24
CA MET A 190 -6.21 12.45 -9.29
C MET A 190 -5.41 11.17 -9.08
N SER A 191 -5.94 10.09 -9.65
CA SER A 191 -5.27 8.79 -9.72
C SER A 191 -3.96 8.88 -10.52
N SER A 192 -2.96 8.05 -10.19
CA SER A 192 -1.70 7.97 -10.94
C SER A 192 -1.91 7.58 -12.41
N THR A 193 -2.96 6.83 -12.73
CA THR A 193 -3.28 6.39 -14.10
C THR A 193 -3.73 7.52 -15.04
N GLU A 194 -4.06 8.70 -14.48
CA GLU A 194 -4.51 9.87 -15.25
C GLU A 194 -3.38 10.88 -15.51
N VAL A 195 -2.26 10.76 -14.79
CA VAL A 195 -1.22 11.80 -14.70
C VAL A 195 -0.54 12.05 -16.04
N TYR A 196 -0.18 10.99 -16.76
CA TYR A 196 0.46 11.12 -18.08
C TYR A 196 -0.34 12.04 -19.02
N GLU A 197 -1.64 11.79 -19.17
CA GLU A 197 -2.48 12.60 -20.03
C GLU A 197 -2.59 14.06 -19.57
N LYS A 198 -2.68 14.28 -18.26
CA LYS A 198 -2.84 15.62 -17.70
C LYS A 198 -1.55 16.44 -17.75
N LEU A 199 -0.42 15.79 -17.52
CA LEU A 199 0.91 16.41 -17.54
C LEU A 199 1.30 16.77 -18.98
N SER A 200 1.16 15.85 -19.94
CA SER A 200 1.49 16.06 -21.35
C SER A 200 0.62 17.14 -22.01
N ARG A 201 -0.62 17.36 -21.49
CA ARG A 201 -1.52 18.44 -21.98
C ARG A 201 -1.36 19.76 -21.21
N GLY A 202 -0.47 19.85 -20.22
CA GLY A 202 -0.27 21.06 -19.42
C GLY A 202 -1.44 21.40 -18.49
N VAL A 203 -2.27 20.42 -18.14
CA VAL A 203 -3.35 20.60 -17.14
C VAL A 203 -2.75 20.69 -15.74
N ILE A 204 -1.69 19.93 -15.47
CA ILE A 204 -0.85 20.00 -14.28
C ILE A 204 0.58 20.37 -14.68
N ASP A 205 1.30 20.94 -13.74
CA ASP A 205 2.69 21.41 -13.89
C ASP A 205 3.67 20.41 -13.26
N GLY A 206 3.18 19.51 -12.43
CA GLY A 206 3.99 18.53 -11.72
C GLY A 206 3.17 17.54 -10.93
N ALA A 207 3.85 16.66 -10.21
CA ALA A 207 3.23 15.60 -9.43
C ALA A 207 4.04 15.22 -8.19
N ALA A 208 3.33 14.83 -7.14
CA ALA A 208 3.88 14.13 -6.01
C ALA A 208 3.95 12.63 -6.37
N PHE A 209 5.19 12.09 -6.42
CA PHE A 209 5.49 10.70 -6.76
C PHE A 209 6.83 10.25 -6.15
N THR A 210 7.09 8.94 -6.18
CA THR A 210 8.42 8.34 -6.02
C THR A 210 9.16 8.37 -7.36
N TYR A 211 10.43 7.98 -7.38
CA TYR A 211 11.18 7.87 -8.63
C TYR A 211 10.60 6.80 -9.56
N GLU A 212 10.24 5.62 -9.02
CA GLU A 212 9.71 4.53 -9.85
C GLU A 212 8.44 4.92 -10.59
N ALA A 213 7.61 5.77 -10.00
CA ALA A 213 6.38 6.20 -10.62
C ALA A 213 6.62 7.02 -11.90
N LEU A 214 7.73 7.76 -12.00
CA LEU A 214 8.07 8.48 -13.23
C LEU A 214 8.28 7.50 -14.40
N THR A 215 8.92 6.36 -14.17
CA THR A 215 9.15 5.33 -15.20
C THR A 215 7.93 4.45 -15.40
N ALA A 216 7.29 3.99 -14.31
CA ALA A 216 6.13 3.09 -14.37
C ALA A 216 4.91 3.70 -15.06
N PHE A 217 4.76 5.03 -15.01
CA PHE A 217 3.68 5.78 -15.66
C PHE A 217 4.13 6.59 -16.88
N ASN A 218 5.37 6.38 -17.40
CA ASN A 218 5.95 7.02 -18.58
C ASN A 218 5.94 8.56 -18.50
N LEU A 219 6.39 9.13 -17.38
CA LEU A 219 6.38 10.56 -17.12
C LEU A 219 7.75 11.24 -17.37
N THR A 220 8.79 10.48 -17.66
CA THR A 220 10.17 10.97 -17.79
C THR A 220 10.35 12.04 -18.85
N ASP A 221 9.59 11.96 -19.95
CA ASP A 221 9.64 12.97 -21.03
C ASP A 221 8.94 14.30 -20.65
N ASP A 222 8.04 14.27 -19.67
CA ASP A 222 7.19 15.39 -19.29
C ASP A 222 7.64 16.06 -17.96
N ILE A 223 8.68 15.56 -17.31
CA ILE A 223 9.27 16.12 -16.06
C ILE A 223 10.67 16.69 -16.36
N LYS A 224 11.03 17.80 -15.71
CA LYS A 224 12.33 18.43 -15.84
C LYS A 224 13.10 18.56 -14.52
N TYR A 225 12.39 18.66 -13.42
CA TYR A 225 12.94 18.93 -12.11
C TYR A 225 12.42 17.93 -11.10
N SER A 226 13.30 17.35 -10.31
CA SER A 226 12.98 16.40 -9.24
C SER A 226 13.67 16.83 -7.97
N MET A 227 12.93 17.29 -6.98
CA MET A 227 13.43 17.76 -5.71
C MET A 227 13.48 16.63 -4.69
N THR A 228 14.67 16.33 -4.15
CA THR A 228 14.87 15.32 -3.12
C THR A 228 14.85 15.93 -1.73
N VAL A 229 14.30 15.17 -0.79
CA VAL A 229 14.23 15.53 0.63
C VAL A 229 14.61 14.30 1.46
N PRO A 230 15.57 14.40 2.39
CA PRO A 230 15.90 13.29 3.29
C PRO A 230 14.67 12.80 4.08
N GLY A 231 14.42 11.51 4.05
CA GLY A 231 13.24 10.90 4.67
C GLY A 231 11.94 11.07 3.87
N GLY A 232 11.99 11.68 2.67
CA GLY A 232 10.83 12.00 1.84
C GLY A 232 10.06 13.24 2.30
N ILE A 233 9.42 13.93 1.36
CA ILE A 233 8.56 15.09 1.65
C ILE A 233 7.13 14.66 2.00
N TYR A 234 6.77 13.45 1.68
CA TYR A 234 5.53 12.78 2.04
C TYR A 234 5.68 11.27 1.83
N ASN A 235 4.67 10.54 2.25
CA ASN A 235 4.46 9.17 1.84
C ASN A 235 2.98 8.93 1.50
N THR A 236 2.62 7.74 1.05
CA THR A 236 1.24 7.29 0.96
C THR A 236 1.07 6.02 1.76
N SER A 237 0.02 5.97 2.56
CA SER A 237 -0.36 4.75 3.28
C SER A 237 -1.23 3.86 2.39
N TRP A 238 -0.87 2.57 2.32
CA TRP A 238 -1.53 1.57 1.50
C TRP A 238 -2.11 0.46 2.36
N PHE A 239 -3.18 -0.14 1.87
CA PHE A 239 -3.77 -1.36 2.42
C PHE A 239 -3.71 -2.51 1.40
N LEU A 240 -3.64 -3.74 1.91
CA LEU A 240 -4.04 -4.98 1.26
C LEU A 240 -5.12 -5.60 2.12
N VAL A 241 -6.35 -5.76 1.58
CA VAL A 241 -7.50 -6.25 2.33
C VAL A 241 -8.23 -7.34 1.58
N MET A 242 -8.89 -8.23 2.33
CA MET A 242 -9.79 -9.26 1.83
C MET A 242 -11.21 -9.01 2.32
N ASN A 243 -12.20 -9.35 1.50
CA ASN A 243 -13.60 -9.37 1.94
C ASN A 243 -13.76 -10.26 3.18
N GLU A 244 -14.39 -9.72 4.22
CA GLU A 244 -14.54 -10.42 5.51
C GLU A 244 -15.25 -11.79 5.38
N LYS A 245 -16.33 -11.85 4.60
CA LYS A 245 -17.06 -13.11 4.41
C LYS A 245 -16.26 -14.16 3.64
N LYS A 246 -15.39 -13.72 2.74
CA LYS A 246 -14.48 -14.64 2.02
C LYS A 246 -13.41 -15.16 2.97
N TRP A 247 -12.87 -14.29 3.82
CA TRP A 247 -11.93 -14.67 4.88
C TRP A 247 -12.53 -15.68 5.83
N ASP A 248 -13.74 -15.44 6.35
CA ASP A 248 -14.47 -16.33 7.25
C ASP A 248 -14.78 -17.71 6.63
N GLY A 249 -14.85 -17.78 5.32
CA GLY A 249 -15.05 -19.02 4.57
C GLY A 249 -13.79 -19.89 4.42
N ILE A 250 -12.61 -19.37 4.75
CA ILE A 250 -11.34 -20.09 4.70
C ILE A 250 -11.13 -20.86 6.01
N SER A 251 -10.51 -22.06 5.95
CA SER A 251 -10.23 -22.83 7.15
C SER A 251 -9.26 -22.08 8.09
N ALA A 252 -9.40 -22.27 9.41
CA ALA A 252 -8.51 -21.65 10.38
C ALA A 252 -7.02 -21.99 10.17
N GLU A 253 -6.72 -23.19 9.64
CA GLU A 253 -5.37 -23.61 9.26
C GLU A 253 -4.85 -22.75 8.10
N ASP A 254 -5.66 -22.53 7.07
CA ASP A 254 -5.29 -21.76 5.89
C ASP A 254 -5.25 -20.25 6.21
N GLN A 255 -6.17 -19.74 7.04
CA GLN A 255 -6.12 -18.37 7.55
C GLN A 255 -4.78 -18.10 8.25
N ALA A 256 -4.38 -18.98 9.19
CA ALA A 256 -3.11 -18.84 9.90
C ALA A 256 -1.89 -18.92 8.95
N ALA A 257 -1.96 -19.75 7.92
CA ALA A 257 -0.89 -19.84 6.91
C ALA A 257 -0.79 -18.58 6.05
N ILE A 258 -1.94 -18.00 5.66
CA ILE A 258 -2.01 -16.75 4.88
C ILE A 258 -1.54 -15.56 5.73
N ASP A 259 -1.98 -15.47 6.99
CA ASP A 259 -1.55 -14.40 7.90
C ASP A 259 -0.03 -14.43 8.13
N ALA A 260 0.58 -15.61 8.21
CA ALA A 260 2.02 -15.75 8.42
C ALA A 260 2.89 -15.17 7.27
N ILE A 261 2.35 -15.10 6.05
CA ILE A 261 3.01 -14.52 4.86
C ILE A 261 2.49 -13.12 4.50
N SER A 262 1.54 -12.61 5.28
CA SER A 262 0.91 -11.29 5.17
C SER A 262 1.47 -10.34 6.23
N GLY A 263 0.75 -9.33 6.63
CA GLY A 263 1.16 -8.41 7.70
C GLY A 263 2.55 -7.81 7.43
N ILE A 264 3.43 -7.91 8.42
CA ILE A 264 4.80 -7.37 8.34
C ILE A 264 5.65 -8.05 7.26
N ALA A 265 5.44 -9.35 6.99
CA ALA A 265 6.17 -10.08 5.96
C ALA A 265 5.83 -9.56 4.55
N PHE A 266 4.56 -9.23 4.31
CA PHE A 266 4.15 -8.59 3.06
C PHE A 266 4.63 -7.14 2.99
N ALA A 267 4.58 -6.39 4.09
CA ALA A 267 5.10 -5.02 4.18
C ALA A 267 6.59 -4.95 3.80
N GLU A 268 7.41 -5.89 4.31
CA GLU A 268 8.81 -6.04 3.93
C GLU A 268 8.98 -6.34 2.44
N ARG A 269 8.25 -7.30 1.91
CA ARG A 269 8.30 -7.70 0.49
C ARG A 269 7.97 -6.55 -0.44
N VAL A 270 6.88 -5.83 -0.17
CA VAL A 270 6.46 -4.72 -1.01
C VAL A 270 7.41 -3.54 -0.89
N GLY A 271 7.95 -3.27 0.30
CA GLY A 271 9.00 -2.27 0.52
C GLY A 271 10.24 -2.58 -0.32
N ALA A 272 10.74 -3.83 -0.27
CA ALA A 272 11.89 -4.25 -1.08
C ALA A 272 11.64 -4.13 -2.60
N ALA A 273 10.40 -4.36 -3.05
CA ALA A 273 10.04 -4.17 -4.44
C ALA A 273 10.05 -2.69 -4.86
N TRP A 274 9.65 -1.78 -3.97
CA TRP A 274 9.74 -0.34 -4.20
C TRP A 274 11.17 0.16 -4.18
N ASP A 275 11.96 -0.18 -3.18
CA ASP A 275 13.36 0.25 -3.07
C ASP A 275 14.16 -0.16 -4.30
N ALA A 276 13.96 -1.40 -4.78
CA ALA A 276 14.60 -1.88 -5.99
C ALA A 276 14.12 -1.12 -7.25
N ALA A 277 12.83 -0.77 -7.31
CA ALA A 277 12.26 -0.04 -8.44
C ALA A 277 12.71 1.42 -8.46
N ASP A 278 12.76 2.09 -7.30
CA ASP A 278 13.28 3.46 -7.18
C ASP A 278 14.76 3.51 -7.57
N ALA A 279 15.57 2.55 -7.09
CA ALA A 279 16.98 2.48 -7.46
C ALA A 279 17.19 2.27 -8.97
N ALA A 280 16.34 1.48 -9.62
CA ALA A 280 16.38 1.28 -11.07
C ALA A 280 15.94 2.55 -11.82
N ALA A 281 14.90 3.23 -11.34
CA ALA A 281 14.36 4.44 -11.96
C ALA A 281 15.34 5.61 -11.97
N VAL A 282 16.22 5.73 -10.96
CA VAL A 282 17.24 6.80 -10.90
C VAL A 282 18.08 6.83 -12.18
N VAL A 283 18.48 5.67 -12.71
CA VAL A 283 19.28 5.58 -13.92
C VAL A 283 18.49 6.12 -15.13
N GLU A 284 17.25 5.73 -15.28
CA GLU A 284 16.39 6.21 -16.39
C GLU A 284 16.11 7.71 -16.30
N ILE A 285 15.95 8.22 -15.07
CA ILE A 285 15.71 9.64 -14.78
C ILE A 285 16.95 10.49 -15.17
N GLU A 286 18.15 9.98 -14.86
CA GLU A 286 19.41 10.63 -15.24
C GLU A 286 19.61 10.62 -16.75
N GLU A 287 19.31 9.48 -17.42
CA GLU A 287 19.40 9.36 -18.88
C GLU A 287 18.38 10.25 -19.61
N ALA A 288 17.20 10.46 -19.02
CA ALA A 288 16.20 11.39 -19.52
C ALA A 288 16.59 12.87 -19.35
N GLY A 289 17.64 13.16 -18.59
CA GLY A 289 18.13 14.50 -18.34
C GLY A 289 17.28 15.31 -17.36
N ILE A 290 16.53 14.65 -16.50
CA ILE A 290 15.78 15.28 -15.41
C ILE A 290 16.80 15.79 -14.37
N GLU A 291 16.69 17.07 -14.01
CA GLU A 291 17.52 17.66 -12.98
C GLU A 291 17.08 17.19 -11.59
N VAL A 292 17.85 16.29 -11.01
CA VAL A 292 17.67 15.83 -9.62
C VAL A 292 18.50 16.70 -8.70
N TYR A 293 17.87 17.29 -7.67
CA TYR A 293 18.55 18.20 -6.75
C TYR A 293 17.99 18.12 -5.33
N ALA A 294 18.84 18.38 -4.34
CA ALA A 294 18.41 18.47 -2.95
C ALA A 294 17.60 19.74 -2.69
N ALA A 295 16.55 19.63 -1.90
CA ALA A 295 15.76 20.78 -1.49
C ALA A 295 16.66 21.81 -0.76
N PRO A 296 16.59 23.11 -1.11
CA PRO A 296 17.29 24.16 -0.38
C PRO A 296 16.83 24.26 1.08
N ASP A 297 17.70 24.75 1.96
CA ASP A 297 17.41 24.90 3.40
C ASP A 297 16.13 25.68 3.68
N ALA A 298 15.87 26.76 2.91
CA ALA A 298 14.65 27.56 3.06
C ALA A 298 13.38 26.72 2.80
N VAL A 299 13.42 25.88 1.76
CA VAL A 299 12.33 24.97 1.41
C VAL A 299 12.17 23.88 2.47
N LEU A 300 13.28 23.27 2.92
CA LEU A 300 13.26 22.26 3.99
C LEU A 300 12.67 22.82 5.29
N ASN A 301 13.01 24.05 5.66
CA ASN A 301 12.48 24.70 6.86
C ASN A 301 10.97 24.97 6.75
N ALA A 302 10.50 25.45 5.59
CA ALA A 302 9.08 25.61 5.33
C ALA A 302 8.33 24.25 5.38
N ALA A 303 8.90 23.23 4.75
CA ALA A 303 8.36 21.87 4.77
C ALA A 303 8.25 21.31 6.19
N ARG A 304 9.28 21.46 7.04
CA ARG A 304 9.24 21.02 8.44
C ARG A 304 8.20 21.79 9.26
N THR A 305 8.01 23.06 8.99
CA THR A 305 7.02 23.88 9.69
C THR A 305 5.61 23.42 9.35
N SER A 306 5.29 23.23 8.07
CA SER A 306 3.99 22.72 7.63
C SER A 306 3.74 21.29 8.16
N ALA A 307 4.72 20.38 7.99
CA ALA A 307 4.62 19.02 8.50
C ALA A 307 4.27 18.98 10.00
N THR A 308 4.99 19.76 10.82
CA THR A 308 4.76 19.80 12.28
C THR A 308 3.36 20.29 12.62
N ALA A 309 2.82 21.27 11.89
CA ALA A 309 1.48 21.79 12.12
C ALA A 309 0.39 20.76 11.74
N LEU A 310 0.52 20.14 10.56
CA LEU A 310 -0.43 19.12 10.09
C LEU A 310 -0.41 17.86 10.97
N GLU A 311 0.77 17.40 11.38
CA GLU A 311 0.94 16.27 12.32
C GLU A 311 0.29 16.56 13.69
N ALA A 312 0.41 17.79 14.19
CA ALA A 312 -0.22 18.17 15.43
C ALA A 312 -1.76 18.15 15.32
N THR A 313 -2.30 18.69 14.21
CA THR A 313 -3.73 18.66 13.92
C THR A 313 -4.25 17.22 13.84
N TRP A 314 -3.55 16.35 13.12
CA TRP A 314 -3.90 14.93 13.04
C TRP A 314 -3.86 14.24 14.41
N ALA A 315 -2.80 14.45 15.19
CA ALA A 315 -2.68 13.82 16.50
C ALA A 315 -3.81 14.26 17.46
N GLU A 316 -4.29 15.50 17.32
CA GLU A 316 -5.44 16.01 18.08
C GLU A 316 -6.77 15.41 17.60
N SER A 317 -6.93 15.13 16.30
CA SER A 317 -8.16 14.55 15.74
C SER A 317 -8.41 13.11 16.19
N LEU A 318 -7.36 12.35 16.54
CA LEU A 318 -7.48 10.98 17.06
C LEU A 318 -8.18 10.92 18.43
N GLY A 319 -8.27 12.03 19.16
CA GLY A 319 -8.83 12.09 20.50
C GLY A 319 -7.88 11.58 21.58
N SER A 320 -8.36 11.58 22.83
CA SER A 320 -7.52 11.27 24.01
C SER A 320 -7.24 9.76 24.23
N GLU A 321 -7.85 8.90 23.44
CA GLU A 321 -7.68 7.45 23.55
C GLU A 321 -6.41 6.96 22.86
N PHE A 322 -5.85 7.76 21.93
CA PHE A 322 -4.68 7.42 21.14
C PHE A 322 -3.61 8.51 21.28
N ASP A 323 -2.37 8.10 21.47
CA ASP A 323 -1.23 9.01 21.45
C ASP A 323 -0.61 9.08 20.04
N GLY A 324 -1.23 9.88 19.15
CA GLY A 324 -0.78 10.04 17.78
C GLY A 324 0.66 10.59 17.67
N ARG A 325 1.11 11.40 18.65
CA ARG A 325 2.48 11.92 18.67
C ARG A 325 3.49 10.82 19.00
N ALA A 326 3.16 9.95 19.96
CA ALA A 326 4.00 8.80 20.28
C ALA A 326 4.04 7.80 19.11
N ALA A 327 2.89 7.54 18.47
CA ALA A 327 2.81 6.69 17.29
C ALA A 327 3.71 7.22 16.15
N LEU A 328 3.64 8.51 15.84
CA LEU A 328 4.50 9.13 14.82
C LEU A 328 5.99 9.10 15.19
N ALA A 329 6.33 9.28 16.48
CA ALA A 329 7.71 9.19 16.94
C ALA A 329 8.29 7.77 16.83
N ARG A 330 7.44 6.73 16.95
CA ARG A 330 7.85 5.32 16.72
C ARG A 330 8.00 4.97 15.24
N LEU A 331 7.26 5.66 14.37
CA LEU A 331 7.34 5.46 12.94
C LEU A 331 8.66 5.98 12.34
N ARG A 332 9.26 7.01 12.96
CA ARG A 332 10.53 7.65 12.57
C ARG A 332 11.70 7.05 13.33
#